data_ff0148f2a19c31adbe3821339499dc7a
#
_entry.id   ff0148f2a19c31adbe3821339499dc7a
#
_cell.length_a   1.000
_cell.length_b   1.000
_cell.length_c   1.000
_cell.angle_alpha   90.00
_cell.angle_beta   90.00
_cell.angle_gamma   90.00
#
_symmetry.space_group_name_H-M   'P 1'
#
loop_
_entity.id
_entity.type
_entity.pdbx_description
1 polymer ?
#
loop_
_entity_poly.entity_id
_entity_poly.type
_entity_poly.pdbx_seq_one_letter_code
_entity_poly.pdbx_strand_id
1 'polypeptide(L)'
;AAYFDFTGEDNPLYQSVNVDGTRRLLQALQGFEVGQFLYPSTMLVHAPCRPGEHIDESQPLAPAWAYPKSKAAAEAVLHQTHGRIPFVVLRLAGVYDTQTMVPTLAQQMARIYERDLQSHLYAGSPLVGQSALHRDDMLAALRLAVDRRAQLPSGTEILIGEADAIGYEVLQDTLGGLMHGAQTWPTLQLPKPLAAAGAWVQGQLEPVVPDVIDGGQAPFIRPFMVAMADDHYALDIRRA
;
A
#
# COMPACT_ATOMS: atom_id res chain seq x y z
N ALA A 1 11.95 3.52 10.17
CA ALA A 1 12.39 3.38 8.77
C ALA A 1 12.01 1.99 8.28
N ALA A 2 11.70 1.84 7.02
CA ALA A 2 11.46 0.55 6.39
C ALA A 2 12.03 0.58 4.97
N TYR A 3 12.48 -0.58 4.49
CA TYR A 3 12.77 -0.77 3.07
C TYR A 3 11.46 -1.08 2.34
N PHE A 4 11.28 -0.47 1.20
CA PHE A 4 10.14 -0.64 0.33
C PHE A 4 10.54 -0.38 -1.12
N ASP A 5 10.12 -1.25 -2.04
CA ASP A 5 10.19 -1.02 -3.48
C ASP A 5 8.91 -1.54 -4.17
N PHE A 6 8.69 -1.10 -5.40
CA PHE A 6 7.54 -1.51 -6.21
C PHE A 6 7.90 -2.61 -7.23
N THR A 7 9.02 -3.32 -7.04
CA THR A 7 9.41 -4.39 -7.98
C THR A 7 8.55 -5.63 -7.81
N GLY A 8 8.06 -5.86 -6.58
CA GLY A 8 7.38 -7.10 -6.18
C GLY A 8 8.34 -8.28 -5.97
N GLU A 9 9.64 -8.07 -6.17
CA GLU A 9 10.69 -9.08 -6.04
C GLU A 9 11.18 -9.21 -4.59
N ASP A 10 11.73 -10.37 -4.26
CA ASP A 10 12.40 -10.58 -2.99
C ASP A 10 13.73 -9.81 -2.96
N ASN A 11 13.95 -9.07 -1.87
CA ASN A 11 15.18 -8.34 -1.64
C ASN A 11 15.69 -8.59 -0.21
N PRO A 12 16.98 -8.90 0.00
CA PRO A 12 17.56 -9.12 1.33
C PRO A 12 17.34 -7.94 2.30
N LEU A 13 17.12 -6.73 1.80
CA LEU A 13 16.83 -5.56 2.61
C LEU A 13 15.48 -5.66 3.33
N TYR A 14 14.52 -6.41 2.80
CA TYR A 14 13.27 -6.69 3.52
C TYR A 14 13.54 -7.42 4.84
N GLN A 15 14.41 -8.42 4.83
CA GLN A 15 14.81 -9.13 6.03
C GLN A 15 15.69 -8.25 6.93
N SER A 16 16.77 -7.70 6.41
CA SER A 16 17.81 -7.04 7.20
C SER A 16 17.36 -5.69 7.80
N VAL A 17 16.51 -4.93 7.08
CA VAL A 17 16.02 -3.62 7.53
C VAL A 17 14.70 -3.76 8.27
N ASN A 18 13.68 -4.41 7.67
CA ASN A 18 12.34 -4.41 8.24
C ASN A 18 12.23 -5.38 9.44
N VAL A 19 12.78 -6.58 9.33
CA VAL A 19 12.64 -7.62 10.36
C VAL A 19 13.75 -7.52 11.40
N ASP A 20 15.00 -7.67 10.97
CA ASP A 20 16.14 -7.67 11.88
C ASP A 20 16.43 -6.28 12.44
N GLY A 21 16.14 -5.22 11.68
CA GLY A 21 16.19 -3.83 12.15
C GLY A 21 15.22 -3.60 13.32
N THR A 22 13.97 -4.06 13.19
CA THR A 22 12.97 -3.98 14.27
C THR A 22 13.44 -4.76 15.49
N ARG A 23 13.96 -5.97 15.31
CA ARG A 23 14.50 -6.80 16.41
C ARG A 23 15.63 -6.10 17.14
N ARG A 24 16.64 -5.60 16.40
CA ARG A 24 17.78 -4.87 16.99
C ARG A 24 17.36 -3.63 17.75
N LEU A 25 16.40 -2.86 17.20
CA LEU A 25 15.89 -1.68 17.87
C LEU A 25 15.19 -2.03 19.19
N LEU A 26 14.31 -3.03 19.19
CA LEU A 26 13.64 -3.49 20.41
C LEU A 26 14.63 -4.02 21.45
N GLN A 27 15.66 -4.77 21.05
CA GLN A 27 16.72 -5.23 21.95
C GLN A 27 17.49 -4.08 22.56
N ALA A 28 17.86 -3.07 21.76
CA ALA A 28 18.56 -1.89 22.24
C ALA A 28 17.72 -1.06 23.22
N LEU A 29 16.40 -1.05 23.06
CA LEU A 29 15.46 -0.31 23.91
C LEU A 29 15.19 -0.98 25.27
N GLN A 30 15.55 -2.26 25.49
CA GLN A 30 15.26 -2.98 26.74
C GLN A 30 15.91 -2.34 27.98
N GLY A 31 17.00 -1.57 27.81
CA GLY A 31 17.67 -0.85 28.89
C GLY A 31 17.08 0.54 29.22
N PHE A 32 16.02 0.95 28.52
CA PHE A 32 15.41 2.27 28.68
C PHE A 32 13.98 2.17 29.23
N GLU A 33 13.54 3.22 29.90
CA GLU A 33 12.13 3.40 30.23
C GLU A 33 11.37 3.90 29.00
N VAL A 34 10.77 2.97 28.26
CA VAL A 34 9.98 3.26 27.06
C VAL A 34 8.51 3.20 27.40
N GLY A 35 7.81 4.33 27.33
CA GLY A 35 6.38 4.40 27.65
C GLY A 35 5.49 3.72 26.60
N GLN A 36 5.91 3.70 25.33
CA GLN A 36 5.20 3.02 24.24
C GLN A 36 6.10 2.92 23.01
N PHE A 37 5.99 1.83 22.28
CA PHE A 37 6.59 1.64 20.95
C PHE A 37 5.46 1.62 19.90
N LEU A 38 5.42 2.63 19.03
CA LEU A 38 4.49 2.65 17.91
C LEU A 38 5.15 2.04 16.67
N TYR A 39 4.50 1.05 16.09
CA TYR A 39 4.98 0.38 14.90
C TYR A 39 4.06 0.67 13.70
N PRO A 40 4.45 1.56 12.77
CA PRO A 40 3.72 1.74 11.52
C PRO A 40 3.87 0.50 10.63
N SER A 41 2.79 -0.24 10.48
CA SER A 41 2.67 -1.39 9.58
C SER A 41 1.84 -1.00 8.34
N THR A 42 1.22 -1.94 7.68
CA THR A 42 0.43 -1.73 6.47
C THR A 42 -0.85 -2.58 6.49
N MET A 43 -1.93 -2.08 5.89
CA MET A 43 -3.14 -2.87 5.66
C MET A 43 -2.88 -4.11 4.80
N LEU A 44 -1.86 -4.08 3.95
CA LEU A 44 -1.50 -5.16 3.03
C LEU A 44 -1.00 -6.44 3.73
N VAL A 45 -0.85 -6.44 5.05
CA VAL A 45 -0.59 -7.68 5.81
C VAL A 45 -1.80 -8.60 5.84
N HIS A 46 -3.01 -8.07 5.58
CA HIS A 46 -4.23 -8.86 5.42
C HIS A 46 -4.41 -9.37 3.98
N ALA A 47 -5.26 -10.37 3.80
CA ALA A 47 -5.77 -10.73 2.49
C ALA A 47 -6.70 -9.63 1.95
N PRO A 48 -6.77 -9.42 0.62
CA PRO A 48 -7.81 -8.58 0.03
C PRO A 48 -9.20 -9.15 0.33
N CYS A 49 -10.20 -8.28 0.40
CA CYS A 49 -11.61 -8.62 0.52
C CYS A 49 -12.33 -8.47 -0.83
N ARG A 50 -13.62 -8.78 -0.88
CA ARG A 50 -14.46 -8.53 -2.06
C ARG A 50 -15.05 -7.13 -2.00
N PRO A 51 -15.38 -6.49 -3.14
CA PRO A 51 -16.18 -5.28 -3.13
C PRO A 51 -17.47 -5.45 -2.29
N GLY A 52 -17.69 -4.52 -1.37
CA GLY A 52 -18.78 -4.56 -0.40
C GLY A 52 -18.45 -5.26 0.93
N GLU A 53 -17.29 -5.89 1.06
CA GLU A 53 -16.77 -6.41 2.33
C GLU A 53 -15.71 -5.45 2.89
N HIS A 54 -15.43 -5.56 4.20
CA HIS A 54 -14.40 -4.75 4.87
C HIS A 54 -13.47 -5.65 5.67
N ILE A 55 -12.20 -5.28 5.70
CA ILE A 55 -11.15 -5.91 6.49
C ILE A 55 -11.16 -5.27 7.88
N ASP A 56 -11.21 -6.07 8.93
CA ASP A 56 -11.01 -5.66 10.31
C ASP A 56 -9.73 -6.30 10.91
N GLU A 57 -9.34 -5.84 12.09
CA GLU A 57 -8.11 -6.30 12.75
C GLU A 57 -8.17 -7.76 13.22
N SER A 58 -9.34 -8.38 13.29
CA SER A 58 -9.53 -9.78 13.71
C SER A 58 -9.22 -10.77 12.59
N GLN A 59 -9.18 -10.32 11.35
CA GLN A 59 -8.91 -11.18 10.21
C GLN A 59 -7.44 -11.66 10.20
N PRO A 60 -7.17 -12.91 9.81
CA PRO A 60 -5.83 -13.47 9.81
C PRO A 60 -4.92 -12.70 8.82
N LEU A 61 -3.64 -12.61 9.17
CA LEU A 61 -2.64 -12.06 8.28
C LEU A 61 -2.38 -13.04 7.12
N ALA A 62 -2.43 -12.54 5.90
CA ALA A 62 -2.17 -13.31 4.69
C ALA A 62 -1.47 -12.45 3.61
N PRO A 63 -0.26 -11.93 3.92
CA PRO A 63 0.46 -11.03 3.03
C PRO A 63 0.84 -11.71 1.72
N ALA A 64 0.55 -11.07 0.56
CA ALA A 64 0.71 -11.70 -0.74
C ALA A 64 2.14 -11.61 -1.32
N TRP A 65 2.89 -10.53 -1.07
CA TRP A 65 4.19 -10.27 -1.69
C TRP A 65 5.26 -9.81 -0.69
N ALA A 66 6.50 -9.57 -1.15
CA ALA A 66 7.69 -9.41 -0.31
C ALA A 66 7.55 -8.32 0.77
N TYR A 67 7.08 -7.12 0.41
CA TYR A 67 6.95 -6.03 1.38
C TYR A 67 5.95 -6.35 2.51
N PRO A 68 4.67 -6.67 2.26
CA PRO A 68 3.75 -6.99 3.35
C PRO A 68 4.17 -8.25 4.13
N LYS A 69 4.82 -9.23 3.49
CA LYS A 69 5.40 -10.38 4.19
C LYS A 69 6.45 -9.92 5.21
N SER A 70 7.34 -8.99 4.82
CA SER A 70 8.34 -8.44 5.71
C SER A 70 7.74 -7.64 6.87
N LYS A 71 6.64 -6.92 6.62
CA LYS A 71 5.92 -6.17 7.65
C LYS A 71 5.23 -7.10 8.64
N ALA A 72 4.54 -8.15 8.17
CA ALA A 72 3.94 -9.17 9.02
C ALA A 72 4.99 -9.92 9.85
N ALA A 73 6.15 -10.26 9.26
CA ALA A 73 7.26 -10.87 9.98
C ALA A 73 7.84 -9.93 11.06
N ALA A 74 7.89 -8.63 10.80
CA ALA A 74 8.32 -7.64 11.78
C ALA A 74 7.28 -7.44 12.91
N GLU A 75 5.98 -7.51 12.61
CA GLU A 75 4.93 -7.56 13.65
C GLU A 75 5.12 -8.80 14.56
N ALA A 76 5.37 -9.97 13.98
CA ALA A 76 5.64 -11.18 14.74
C ALA A 76 6.90 -11.03 15.63
N VAL A 77 7.97 -10.42 15.13
CA VAL A 77 9.17 -10.07 15.93
C VAL A 77 8.80 -9.14 17.08
N LEU A 78 7.98 -8.12 16.83
CA LEU A 78 7.52 -7.17 17.86
C LEU A 78 6.78 -7.93 18.97
N HIS A 79 5.81 -8.77 18.64
CA HIS A 79 5.07 -9.58 19.61
C HIS A 79 5.98 -10.51 20.44
N GLN A 80 7.04 -11.07 19.84
CA GLN A 80 7.96 -11.99 20.49
C GLN A 80 9.04 -11.32 21.34
N THR A 81 9.44 -10.09 20.98
CA THR A 81 10.69 -9.50 21.51
C THR A 81 10.50 -8.14 22.21
N HIS A 82 9.26 -7.64 22.33
CA HIS A 82 9.00 -6.35 22.99
C HIS A 82 9.38 -6.33 24.48
N GLY A 83 9.48 -7.47 25.15
CA GLY A 83 9.83 -7.58 26.56
C GLY A 83 8.82 -6.85 27.46
N ARG A 84 9.27 -5.79 28.15
CA ARG A 84 8.40 -4.94 29.00
C ARG A 84 7.89 -3.70 28.26
N ILE A 85 8.30 -3.45 27.03
CA ILE A 85 7.93 -2.25 26.28
C ILE A 85 6.49 -2.41 25.78
N PRO A 86 5.55 -1.55 26.21
CA PRO A 86 4.21 -1.54 25.64
C PRO A 86 4.29 -1.14 24.15
N PHE A 87 3.48 -1.77 23.31
CA PHE A 87 3.50 -1.44 21.88
C PHE A 87 2.10 -1.38 21.26
N VAL A 88 2.01 -0.64 20.18
CA VAL A 88 0.83 -0.53 19.32
C VAL A 88 1.26 -0.67 17.86
N VAL A 89 0.52 -1.44 17.09
CA VAL A 89 0.69 -1.61 15.65
C VAL A 89 -0.36 -0.77 14.92
N LEU A 90 0.06 0.12 14.05
CA LEU A 90 -0.83 0.90 13.19
C LEU A 90 -0.69 0.37 11.75
N ARG A 91 -1.70 -0.35 11.25
CA ARG A 91 -1.76 -0.89 9.89
C ARG A 91 -2.32 0.18 8.97
N LEU A 92 -1.43 0.93 8.34
CA LEU A 92 -1.76 2.10 7.54
C LEU A 92 -2.22 1.71 6.14
N ALA A 93 -3.21 2.42 5.61
CA ALA A 93 -3.58 2.43 4.20
C ALA A 93 -2.53 3.16 3.34
N GLY A 94 -2.75 3.24 2.03
CA GLY A 94 -1.87 3.95 1.11
C GLY A 94 -1.82 5.45 1.41
N VAL A 95 -0.66 5.95 1.83
CA VAL A 95 -0.51 7.35 2.25
C VAL A 95 -0.34 8.27 1.05
N TYR A 96 -1.07 9.38 1.06
CA TYR A 96 -0.97 10.45 0.07
C TYR A 96 -1.04 11.84 0.70
N ASP A 97 -0.60 12.86 -0.03
CA ASP A 97 -0.82 14.27 0.28
C ASP A 97 -0.95 15.10 -1.01
N THR A 98 -0.96 16.44 -0.88
CA THR A 98 -1.09 17.35 -2.03
C THR A 98 0.13 17.37 -2.96
N GLN A 99 1.25 16.75 -2.59
CA GLN A 99 2.51 16.75 -3.35
C GLN A 99 2.98 15.35 -3.72
N THR A 100 2.63 14.34 -2.91
CA THR A 100 3.10 12.97 -3.07
C THR A 100 1.95 11.98 -2.93
N MET A 101 2.02 10.91 -3.68
CA MET A 101 1.08 9.79 -3.62
C MET A 101 1.78 8.49 -3.98
N VAL A 102 1.08 7.37 -3.83
CA VAL A 102 1.63 6.09 -4.27
C VAL A 102 1.93 6.14 -5.77
N PRO A 103 3.10 5.63 -6.21
CA PRO A 103 3.56 5.78 -7.60
C PRO A 103 2.56 5.32 -8.66
N THR A 104 1.82 4.25 -8.40
CA THR A 104 0.79 3.74 -9.33
C THR A 104 -0.33 4.74 -9.58
N LEU A 105 -0.77 5.44 -8.53
CA LEU A 105 -1.78 6.49 -8.66
C LEU A 105 -1.22 7.71 -9.37
N ALA A 106 0.01 8.14 -9.02
CA ALA A 106 0.68 9.26 -9.67
C ALA A 106 0.81 9.05 -11.19
N GLN A 107 1.24 7.86 -11.59
CA GLN A 107 1.37 7.51 -13.01
C GLN A 107 0.01 7.46 -13.73
N GLN A 108 -1.02 6.94 -13.09
CA GLN A 108 -2.37 6.93 -13.67
C GLN A 108 -2.91 8.36 -13.85
N MET A 109 -2.69 9.23 -12.87
CA MET A 109 -3.03 10.65 -12.99
C MET A 109 -2.29 11.33 -14.14
N ALA A 110 -0.99 11.09 -14.29
CA ALA A 110 -0.20 11.63 -15.40
C ALA A 110 -0.76 11.17 -16.77
N ARG A 111 -1.10 9.90 -16.93
CA ARG A 111 -1.70 9.36 -18.16
C ARG A 111 -3.05 9.98 -18.49
N ILE A 112 -3.91 10.16 -17.49
CA ILE A 112 -5.19 10.85 -17.70
C ILE A 112 -4.92 12.29 -18.10
N TYR A 113 -4.01 12.97 -17.40
CA TYR A 113 -3.64 14.36 -17.70
C TYR A 113 -3.13 14.52 -19.14
N GLU A 114 -2.25 13.62 -19.58
CA GLU A 114 -1.66 13.62 -20.92
C GLU A 114 -2.59 13.04 -22.00
N ARG A 115 -3.75 12.50 -21.60
CA ARG A 115 -4.69 11.78 -22.49
C ARG A 115 -4.05 10.58 -23.20
N ASP A 116 -3.14 9.91 -22.51
CA ASP A 116 -2.51 8.69 -23.03
C ASP A 116 -3.57 7.59 -23.20
N LEU A 117 -3.51 6.88 -24.34
CA LEU A 117 -4.40 5.75 -24.62
C LEU A 117 -4.33 4.65 -23.54
N GLN A 118 -3.18 4.49 -22.90
CA GLN A 118 -3.01 3.52 -21.81
C GLN A 118 -3.84 3.86 -20.57
N SER A 119 -4.26 5.15 -20.39
CA SER A 119 -5.16 5.55 -19.31
C SER A 119 -6.52 4.87 -19.38
N HIS A 120 -6.90 4.39 -20.56
CA HIS A 120 -8.15 3.68 -20.81
C HIS A 120 -8.06 2.16 -20.65
N LEU A 121 -6.89 1.62 -20.26
CA LEU A 121 -6.67 0.18 -20.15
C LEU A 121 -6.52 -0.25 -18.69
N TYR A 122 -7.23 -1.28 -18.28
CA TYR A 122 -7.12 -1.84 -16.94
C TYR A 122 -7.19 -3.37 -16.96
N ALA A 123 -6.32 -4.04 -16.19
CA ALA A 123 -6.23 -5.50 -16.17
C ALA A 123 -7.11 -6.16 -15.09
N GLY A 124 -7.68 -5.39 -14.18
CA GLY A 124 -8.50 -5.86 -13.07
C GLY A 124 -9.99 -5.51 -13.23
N SER A 125 -10.77 -5.82 -12.21
CA SER A 125 -12.16 -5.39 -12.11
C SER A 125 -12.21 -3.87 -11.83
N PRO A 126 -13.00 -3.09 -12.57
CA PRO A 126 -13.15 -1.66 -12.32
C PRO A 126 -13.81 -1.32 -10.97
N LEU A 127 -14.44 -2.32 -10.33
CA LEU A 127 -15.11 -2.17 -9.03
C LEU A 127 -14.16 -2.28 -7.83
N VAL A 128 -12.94 -2.78 -8.03
CA VAL A 128 -11.95 -2.91 -6.95
C VAL A 128 -11.22 -1.59 -6.71
N GLY A 129 -10.78 -1.39 -5.48
CA GLY A 129 -10.04 -0.22 -5.06
C GLY A 129 -9.31 -0.46 -3.75
N GLN A 130 -8.56 0.52 -3.32
CA GLN A 130 -7.82 0.45 -2.07
C GLN A 130 -8.15 1.66 -1.20
N SER A 131 -8.30 1.43 0.09
CA SER A 131 -8.39 2.50 1.08
C SER A 131 -7.14 3.37 1.01
N ALA A 132 -7.34 4.67 1.13
CA ALA A 132 -6.28 5.66 1.15
C ALA A 132 -6.17 6.28 2.56
N LEU A 133 -5.13 7.07 2.80
CA LEU A 133 -4.92 7.78 4.06
C LEU A 133 -4.21 9.10 3.79
N HIS A 134 -4.87 10.21 4.08
CA HIS A 134 -4.20 11.50 3.97
C HIS A 134 -3.08 11.61 5.01
N ARG A 135 -1.93 12.19 4.62
CA ARG A 135 -0.77 12.32 5.51
C ARG A 135 -1.10 13.01 6.84
N ASP A 136 -1.94 14.04 6.80
CA ASP A 136 -2.27 14.79 8.02
C ASP A 136 -3.11 13.94 8.97
N ASP A 137 -3.99 13.07 8.46
CA ASP A 137 -4.76 12.12 9.26
C ASP A 137 -3.86 11.01 9.81
N MET A 138 -2.86 10.55 9.04
CA MET A 138 -1.83 9.65 9.57
C MET A 138 -1.07 10.28 10.74
N LEU A 139 -0.67 11.54 10.61
CA LEU A 139 0.03 12.26 11.67
C LEU A 139 -0.87 12.48 12.89
N ALA A 140 -2.16 12.78 12.66
CA ALA A 140 -3.15 12.89 13.75
C ALA A 140 -3.33 11.55 14.48
N ALA A 141 -3.44 10.42 13.75
CA ALA A 141 -3.55 9.09 14.35
C ALA A 141 -2.31 8.73 15.17
N LEU A 142 -1.10 8.98 14.64
CA LEU A 142 0.15 8.77 15.38
C LEU A 142 0.20 9.61 16.67
N ARG A 143 -0.20 10.89 16.60
CA ARG A 143 -0.26 11.78 17.75
C ARG A 143 -1.27 11.30 18.79
N LEU A 144 -2.48 10.93 18.35
CA LEU A 144 -3.51 10.40 19.23
C LEU A 144 -3.07 9.12 19.95
N ALA A 145 -2.37 8.22 19.23
CA ALA A 145 -1.82 7.00 19.83
C ALA A 145 -0.80 7.30 20.94
N VAL A 146 0.03 8.35 20.76
CA VAL A 146 0.96 8.82 21.81
C VAL A 146 0.21 9.48 22.97
N ASP A 147 -0.72 10.37 22.68
CA ASP A 147 -1.46 11.14 23.71
C ASP A 147 -2.36 10.22 24.55
N ARG A 148 -2.94 9.19 23.95
CA ARG A 148 -3.82 8.21 24.60
C ARG A 148 -3.12 6.90 24.98
N ARG A 149 -1.80 6.86 25.03
CA ARG A 149 -1.03 5.63 25.28
C ARG A 149 -1.44 4.87 26.53
N ALA A 150 -1.87 5.57 27.60
CA ALA A 150 -2.35 4.96 28.83
C ALA A 150 -3.70 4.21 28.65
N GLN A 151 -4.44 4.50 27.59
CA GLN A 151 -5.74 3.89 27.27
C GLN A 151 -5.60 2.76 26.23
N LEU A 152 -4.43 2.62 25.60
CA LEU A 152 -4.15 1.62 24.60
C LEU A 152 -3.41 0.43 25.24
N PRO A 153 -4.05 -0.74 25.40
CA PRO A 153 -3.36 -1.94 25.88
C PRO A 153 -2.16 -2.28 24.99
N SER A 154 -1.11 -2.83 25.59
CA SER A 154 0.03 -3.36 24.82
C SER A 154 -0.44 -4.47 23.88
N GLY A 155 0.06 -4.45 22.65
CA GLY A 155 -0.36 -5.37 21.59
C GLY A 155 -1.62 -4.94 20.83
N THR A 156 -2.11 -3.72 21.07
CA THR A 156 -3.22 -3.17 20.28
C THR A 156 -2.81 -3.00 18.83
N GLU A 157 -3.65 -3.52 17.93
CA GLU A 157 -3.53 -3.38 16.47
C GLU A 157 -4.70 -2.54 15.96
N ILE A 158 -4.43 -1.58 15.08
CA ILE A 158 -5.44 -0.65 14.56
C ILE A 158 -5.22 -0.45 13.06
N LEU A 159 -6.28 -0.63 12.28
CA LEU A 159 -6.33 -0.26 10.87
C LEU A 159 -6.60 1.25 10.75
N ILE A 160 -5.75 1.95 10.01
CA ILE A 160 -5.85 3.39 9.80
C ILE A 160 -5.96 3.69 8.32
N GLY A 161 -7.06 4.26 7.90
CA GLY A 161 -7.36 4.61 6.52
C GLY A 161 -8.70 5.29 6.39
N GLU A 162 -9.12 5.52 5.17
CA GLU A 162 -10.47 5.93 4.84
C GLU A 162 -11.39 4.70 4.86
N ALA A 163 -12.65 4.89 5.31
CA ALA A 163 -13.61 3.78 5.39
C ALA A 163 -13.97 3.22 4.01
N ASP A 164 -13.99 4.09 3.00
CA ASP A 164 -14.38 3.73 1.65
C ASP A 164 -13.13 3.48 0.78
N ALA A 165 -13.10 2.33 0.10
CA ALA A 165 -12.16 2.07 -0.97
C ALA A 165 -12.78 2.54 -2.30
N ILE A 166 -12.22 3.61 -2.88
CA ILE A 166 -12.70 4.13 -4.16
C ILE A 166 -12.36 3.12 -5.26
N GLY A 167 -13.39 2.61 -5.94
CA GLY A 167 -13.22 1.72 -7.09
C GLY A 167 -12.50 2.41 -8.26
N TYR A 168 -11.79 1.62 -9.06
CA TYR A 168 -10.96 2.14 -10.15
C TYR A 168 -11.78 2.96 -11.16
N GLU A 169 -12.98 2.53 -11.51
CA GLU A 169 -13.87 3.26 -12.44
C GLU A 169 -14.25 4.64 -11.89
N VAL A 170 -14.65 4.70 -10.61
CA VAL A 170 -15.01 5.97 -9.96
C VAL A 170 -13.81 6.91 -9.90
N LEU A 171 -12.62 6.37 -9.61
CA LEU A 171 -11.39 7.14 -9.61
C LEU A 171 -11.08 7.73 -11.00
N GLN A 172 -11.21 6.90 -12.04
CA GLN A 172 -11.01 7.30 -13.44
C GLN A 172 -11.96 8.44 -13.85
N ASP A 173 -13.25 8.27 -13.61
CA ASP A 173 -14.25 9.27 -13.94
C ASP A 173 -14.04 10.58 -13.17
N THR A 174 -13.70 10.47 -11.88
CA THR A 174 -13.40 11.64 -11.04
C THR A 174 -12.20 12.42 -11.57
N LEU A 175 -11.09 11.72 -11.86
CA LEU A 175 -9.88 12.35 -12.39
C LEU A 175 -10.10 12.93 -13.79
N GLY A 176 -10.76 12.20 -14.67
CA GLY A 176 -11.13 12.67 -16.01
C GLY A 176 -12.03 13.90 -15.96
N GLY A 177 -12.97 13.92 -15.02
CA GLY A 177 -13.84 15.08 -14.76
C GLY A 177 -13.09 16.30 -14.29
N LEU A 178 -12.22 16.13 -13.28
CA LEU A 178 -11.42 17.22 -12.70
C LEU A 178 -10.40 17.79 -13.69
N MET A 179 -9.75 16.94 -14.49
CA MET A 179 -8.66 17.37 -15.38
C MET A 179 -9.15 17.85 -16.75
N HIS A 180 -10.24 17.30 -17.26
CA HIS A 180 -10.69 17.53 -18.64
C HIS A 180 -12.15 17.88 -18.77
N GLY A 181 -12.93 17.95 -17.69
CA GLY A 181 -14.37 18.19 -17.73
C GLY A 181 -15.16 17.02 -18.34
N ALA A 182 -14.57 15.83 -18.39
CA ALA A 182 -15.22 14.63 -18.94
C ALA A 182 -16.28 14.11 -17.97
N GLN A 183 -17.44 13.70 -18.47
CA GLN A 183 -18.47 13.08 -17.64
C GLN A 183 -18.10 11.64 -17.24
N THR A 184 -17.40 10.94 -18.12
CA THR A 184 -16.87 9.60 -17.91
C THR A 184 -15.47 9.51 -18.54
N TRP A 185 -14.62 8.63 -17.97
CA TRP A 185 -13.32 8.27 -18.55
C TRP A 185 -13.33 6.79 -18.89
N PRO A 186 -13.73 6.42 -20.13
CA PRO A 186 -13.99 5.03 -20.48
C PRO A 186 -12.80 4.12 -20.19
N THR A 187 -13.05 3.01 -19.50
CA THR A 187 -12.03 2.02 -19.17
C THR A 187 -12.32 0.71 -19.89
N LEU A 188 -11.37 0.25 -20.69
CA LEU A 188 -11.40 -1.05 -21.34
C LEU A 188 -10.70 -2.08 -20.45
N GLN A 189 -11.44 -3.06 -19.99
CA GLN A 189 -10.89 -4.16 -19.22
C GLN A 189 -10.14 -5.14 -20.11
N LEU A 190 -8.84 -5.33 -19.84
CA LEU A 190 -8.02 -6.32 -20.52
C LEU A 190 -8.04 -7.66 -19.76
N PRO A 191 -8.13 -8.80 -20.48
CA PRO A 191 -7.91 -10.11 -19.86
C PRO A 191 -6.52 -10.19 -19.21
N LYS A 192 -6.44 -10.62 -17.94
CA LYS A 192 -5.17 -10.73 -17.20
C LYS A 192 -4.04 -11.43 -17.94
N PRO A 193 -4.26 -12.57 -18.65
CA PRO A 193 -3.19 -13.20 -19.42
C PRO A 193 -2.61 -12.30 -20.52
N LEU A 194 -3.45 -11.49 -21.16
CA LEU A 194 -3.01 -10.55 -22.20
C LEU A 194 -2.22 -9.38 -21.58
N ALA A 195 -2.71 -8.84 -20.48
CA ALA A 195 -2.04 -7.77 -19.75
C ALA A 195 -0.68 -8.25 -19.16
N ALA A 196 -0.63 -9.47 -18.64
CA ALA A 196 0.61 -10.07 -18.13
C ALA A 196 1.64 -10.31 -19.24
N ALA A 197 1.19 -10.80 -20.41
CA ALA A 197 2.06 -10.96 -21.58
C ALA A 197 2.59 -9.61 -22.05
N GLY A 198 1.75 -8.58 -22.13
CA GLY A 198 2.15 -7.21 -22.46
C GLY A 198 3.18 -6.64 -21.48
N ALA A 199 2.94 -6.79 -20.19
CA ALA A 199 3.87 -6.35 -19.13
C ALA A 199 5.22 -7.09 -19.20
N TRP A 200 5.20 -8.38 -19.51
CA TRP A 200 6.42 -9.17 -19.68
C TRP A 200 7.22 -8.69 -20.90
N VAL A 201 6.56 -8.50 -22.04
CA VAL A 201 7.21 -8.00 -23.27
C VAL A 201 7.81 -6.62 -23.02
N GLN A 202 7.07 -5.72 -22.39
CA GLN A 202 7.56 -4.38 -22.05
C GLN A 202 8.81 -4.46 -21.16
N GLY A 203 8.82 -5.32 -20.14
CA GLY A 203 9.98 -5.51 -19.26
C GLY A 203 11.21 -6.09 -19.99
N GLN A 204 11.00 -6.91 -21.05
CA GLN A 204 12.13 -7.41 -21.87
C GLN A 204 12.69 -6.33 -22.81
N LEU A 205 11.87 -5.39 -23.24
CA LEU A 205 12.28 -4.32 -24.15
C LEU A 205 12.93 -3.13 -23.42
N GLU A 206 12.62 -2.94 -22.12
CA GLU A 206 13.16 -1.83 -21.32
C GLU A 206 14.68 -1.66 -21.42
N PRO A 207 15.53 -2.73 -21.31
CA PRO A 207 16.97 -2.58 -21.41
C PRO A 207 17.47 -2.19 -22.82
N VAL A 208 16.63 -2.27 -23.85
CA VAL A 208 16.97 -2.06 -25.26
C VAL A 208 16.39 -0.75 -25.78
N VAL A 209 15.38 -0.19 -25.12
CA VAL A 209 14.78 1.10 -25.48
C VAL A 209 15.65 2.23 -24.93
N PRO A 210 16.18 3.14 -25.78
CA PRO A 210 16.96 4.27 -25.29
C PRO A 210 16.11 5.22 -24.44
N ASP A 211 16.67 5.73 -23.34
CA ASP A 211 16.04 6.71 -22.43
C ASP A 211 15.45 7.94 -23.14
N VAL A 212 15.91 8.22 -24.35
CA VAL A 212 15.39 9.32 -25.20
C VAL A 212 13.98 9.03 -25.73
N ILE A 213 13.59 7.73 -25.79
CA ILE A 213 12.28 7.31 -26.35
C ILE A 213 11.24 7.16 -25.25
N ASP A 214 11.63 6.65 -24.08
CA ASP A 214 10.73 6.39 -22.94
C ASP A 214 10.93 7.38 -21.77
N GLY A 215 11.85 8.33 -21.91
CA GLY A 215 12.20 9.30 -20.87
C GLY A 215 12.91 8.69 -19.65
N GLY A 216 13.46 7.46 -19.80
CA GLY A 216 14.09 6.73 -18.69
C GLY A 216 13.09 6.28 -17.61
N GLN A 217 11.82 6.19 -17.96
CA GLN A 217 10.78 5.76 -17.02
C GLN A 217 10.69 4.23 -17.02
N ALA A 218 10.79 3.65 -15.83
CA ALA A 218 10.57 2.22 -15.65
C ALA A 218 9.19 1.77 -16.14
N PRO A 219 9.05 0.52 -16.66
CA PRO A 219 7.77 0.00 -17.14
C PRO A 219 6.68 0.19 -16.09
N PHE A 220 5.57 0.79 -16.51
CA PHE A 220 4.46 1.10 -15.62
C PHE A 220 3.77 -0.14 -15.05
N ILE A 221 3.50 -1.12 -15.92
CA ILE A 221 2.78 -2.33 -15.51
C ILE A 221 3.80 -3.46 -15.36
N ARG A 222 4.04 -3.85 -14.12
CA ARG A 222 4.86 -5.03 -13.82
C ARG A 222 3.97 -6.26 -13.67
N PRO A 223 4.47 -7.47 -14.00
CA PRO A 223 3.67 -8.70 -13.93
C PRO A 223 2.98 -8.93 -12.58
N PHE A 224 3.63 -8.59 -11.45
CA PHE A 224 3.05 -8.71 -10.13
C PHE A 224 1.86 -7.74 -9.90
N MET A 225 1.87 -6.55 -10.50
CA MET A 225 0.76 -5.59 -10.42
C MET A 225 -0.47 -6.11 -11.14
N VAL A 226 -0.27 -6.81 -12.29
CA VAL A 226 -1.36 -7.48 -13.01
C VAL A 226 -1.97 -8.60 -12.15
N ALA A 227 -1.15 -9.37 -11.44
CA ALA A 227 -1.64 -10.40 -10.53
C ALA A 227 -2.53 -9.82 -9.43
N MET A 228 -2.18 -8.65 -8.88
CA MET A 228 -2.89 -7.97 -7.80
C MET A 228 -3.97 -6.98 -8.28
N ALA A 229 -4.25 -6.91 -9.60
CA ALA A 229 -5.17 -5.92 -10.15
C ALA A 229 -6.63 -6.09 -9.71
N ASP A 230 -6.99 -7.25 -9.12
CA ASP A 230 -8.32 -7.49 -8.53
C ASP A 230 -8.32 -7.38 -7.01
N ASP A 231 -7.21 -7.02 -6.39
CA ASP A 231 -7.13 -6.91 -4.94
C ASP A 231 -7.91 -5.68 -4.45
N HIS A 232 -8.89 -5.93 -3.58
CA HIS A 232 -9.72 -4.89 -2.98
C HIS A 232 -9.42 -4.79 -1.48
N TYR A 233 -9.14 -3.57 -1.01
CA TYR A 233 -8.81 -3.29 0.38
C TYR A 233 -9.68 -2.16 0.92
N ALA A 234 -10.91 -2.51 1.35
CA ALA A 234 -11.78 -1.64 2.14
C ALA A 234 -11.61 -1.97 3.62
N LEU A 235 -11.53 -0.96 4.47
CA LEU A 235 -11.19 -1.11 5.88
C LEU A 235 -12.39 -0.83 6.79
N ASP A 236 -12.56 -1.65 7.82
CA ASP A 236 -13.40 -1.31 8.95
C ASP A 236 -12.58 -0.49 9.97
N ILE A 237 -12.73 0.81 9.93
CA ILE A 237 -11.97 1.75 10.75
C ILE A 237 -12.66 2.13 12.07
N ARG A 238 -13.69 1.39 12.51
CA ARG A 238 -14.44 1.72 13.75
C ARG A 238 -13.58 1.68 15.00
N ARG A 239 -12.40 1.11 14.93
CA ARG A 239 -11.46 1.02 16.04
C ARG A 239 -10.47 2.19 16.09
N ALA A 240 -10.31 2.93 14.99
CA ALA A 240 -9.37 4.04 14.82
C ALA A 240 -9.74 5.33 15.58
#